data_e96dfe59074711ff36cce5027963a102
#
_entry.id   e96dfe59074711ff36cce5027963a102
#
_cell.length_a   1.000
_cell.length_b   1.000
_cell.length_c   1.000
_cell.angle_alpha   90.00
_cell.angle_beta   90.00
_cell.angle_gamma   90.00
#
_symmetry.space_group_name_H-M   'P 1'
#
loop_
_entity.id
_entity.type
_entity.pdbx_description
1 polymer ?
#
loop_
_entity_poly.entity_id
_entity_poly.type
_entity_poly.pdbx_seq_one_letter_code
_entity_poly.pdbx_strand_id
1 'polypeptide(L)'
;MPGMDGTGLSFDLVLPFLPREAKITIVRYPAGKLLSFDETVECAAVQIPPGDPPIVIAESFSGPVAIKMIGSGRVKAKALVLCATFAKSPRPVVWRVMRFLRLPLLIKPEMPKRFFKVVIGDDKLIDKLKPLWKKVHAQVPARVMQHRLKIINEIDVTTWLAKIKIPCRYLQAINDRLVPSSCAGYIKKHLAHLEIKRFDAPHFILQAEPQACLEEIEVFIKGRI
;
A
#
# COMPACT_ATOMS: atom_id res chain seq x y z
N MET A 1 -3.80 5.54 -2.41
CA MET A 1 -3.66 5.36 -0.94
C MET A 1 -2.24 4.86 -0.65
N PRO A 2 -1.46 5.54 0.22
CA PRO A 2 -0.02 5.32 0.39
C PRO A 2 0.33 4.10 1.24
N GLY A 3 1.61 3.70 1.19
CA GLY A 3 2.17 2.71 2.10
C GLY A 3 2.20 3.17 3.58
N MET A 4 2.99 2.48 4.38
CA MET A 4 3.05 2.66 5.85
C MET A 4 3.47 4.08 6.28
N ASP A 5 4.26 4.80 5.47
CA ASP A 5 4.65 6.18 5.80
C ASP A 5 3.44 7.14 5.86
N GLY A 6 2.41 6.88 5.09
CA GLY A 6 1.14 7.62 5.08
C GLY A 6 1.22 9.01 4.45
N THR A 7 2.36 9.43 3.92
CA THR A 7 2.57 10.78 3.38
C THR A 7 2.08 10.93 1.94
N GLY A 8 2.16 9.82 1.17
CA GLY A 8 1.92 9.82 -0.26
C GLY A 8 3.04 10.44 -1.09
N LEU A 9 4.18 10.81 -0.48
CA LEU A 9 5.32 11.41 -1.20
C LEU A 9 5.90 10.48 -2.28
N SER A 10 5.82 9.16 -2.08
CA SER A 10 6.28 8.20 -3.09
C SER A 10 5.52 8.30 -4.41
N PHE A 11 4.30 8.81 -4.39
CA PHE A 11 3.48 8.99 -5.60
C PHE A 11 3.97 10.13 -6.50
N ASP A 12 4.86 11.01 -6.03
CA ASP A 12 5.53 11.99 -6.89
C ASP A 12 6.27 11.33 -8.07
N LEU A 13 6.66 10.04 -7.91
CA LEU A 13 7.26 9.24 -8.97
C LEU A 13 6.24 8.60 -9.93
N VAL A 14 4.97 8.63 -9.59
CA VAL A 14 3.86 7.99 -10.35
C VAL A 14 2.99 9.03 -11.05
N LEU A 15 2.74 10.17 -10.40
CA LEU A 15 1.87 11.24 -10.88
C LEU A 15 2.17 11.71 -12.32
N PRO A 16 3.44 11.83 -12.77
CA PRO A 16 3.76 12.26 -14.13
C PRO A 16 3.24 11.34 -15.25
N PHE A 17 2.90 10.09 -14.90
CA PHE A 17 2.42 9.07 -15.84
C PHE A 17 0.89 8.96 -15.88
N LEU A 18 0.18 9.68 -15.02
CA LEU A 18 -1.28 9.69 -15.01
C LEU A 18 -1.84 10.58 -16.13
N PRO A 19 -3.03 10.26 -16.67
CA PRO A 19 -3.72 11.13 -17.63
C PRO A 19 -3.93 12.53 -17.04
N ARG A 20 -3.74 13.57 -17.85
CA ARG A 20 -3.85 14.98 -17.40
C ARG A 20 -5.24 15.33 -16.89
N GLU A 21 -6.27 14.71 -17.46
CA GLU A 21 -7.69 14.89 -17.10
C GLU A 21 -8.11 14.08 -15.86
N ALA A 22 -7.25 13.21 -15.33
CA ALA A 22 -7.59 12.38 -14.20
C ALA A 22 -7.73 13.21 -12.91
N LYS A 23 -8.88 13.11 -12.27
CA LYS A 23 -9.10 13.68 -10.93
C LYS A 23 -8.48 12.79 -9.88
N ILE A 24 -7.39 13.24 -9.25
CA ILE A 24 -6.59 12.44 -8.33
C ILE A 24 -6.78 12.94 -6.90
N THR A 25 -7.09 12.02 -6.00
CA THR A 25 -7.08 12.25 -4.55
C THR A 25 -6.01 11.36 -3.92
N ILE A 26 -4.99 11.97 -3.31
CA ILE A 26 -3.99 11.25 -2.52
C ILE A 26 -4.41 11.26 -1.07
N VAL A 27 -4.85 10.12 -0.56
CA VAL A 27 -5.12 9.93 0.87
C VAL A 27 -3.83 10.10 1.65
N ARG A 28 -3.89 10.82 2.78
CA ARG A 28 -2.76 11.02 3.70
C ARG A 28 -3.16 10.66 5.12
N TYR A 29 -2.29 9.95 5.81
CA TYR A 29 -2.48 9.66 7.23
C TYR A 29 -1.75 10.69 8.08
N PRO A 30 -2.36 11.20 9.17
CA PRO A 30 -1.73 12.20 10.03
C PRO A 30 -0.35 11.77 10.51
N ALA A 31 0.65 12.60 10.26
CA ALA A 31 2.04 12.28 10.57
C ALA A 31 2.33 12.24 12.08
N GLY A 32 1.58 13.01 12.88
CA GLY A 32 1.83 13.14 14.33
C GLY A 32 0.91 12.29 15.22
N LYS A 33 -0.07 11.57 14.66
CA LYS A 33 -1.10 10.85 15.44
C LYS A 33 -0.87 9.33 15.42
N LEU A 34 -1.13 8.68 16.54
CA LEU A 34 -1.12 7.23 16.70
C LEU A 34 -2.56 6.73 16.54
N LEU A 35 -3.02 6.61 15.28
CA LEU A 35 -4.35 6.13 14.97
C LEU A 35 -4.41 4.61 15.14
N SER A 36 -5.48 4.09 15.73
CA SER A 36 -5.84 2.68 15.62
C SER A 36 -6.11 2.31 14.16
N PHE A 37 -6.25 1.01 13.87
CA PHE A 37 -6.58 0.59 12.51
C PHE A 37 -7.93 1.15 12.05
N ASP A 38 -8.93 1.17 12.93
CA ASP A 38 -10.28 1.67 12.60
C ASP A 38 -10.28 3.19 12.39
N GLU A 39 -9.57 3.94 13.22
CA GLU A 39 -9.37 5.37 13.01
C GLU A 39 -8.60 5.65 11.71
N THR A 40 -7.68 4.76 11.31
CA THR A 40 -6.98 4.87 10.01
C THR A 40 -7.95 4.66 8.84
N VAL A 41 -8.87 3.70 8.95
CA VAL A 41 -9.93 3.47 7.96
C VAL A 41 -10.84 4.70 7.83
N GLU A 42 -11.30 5.25 8.95
CA GLU A 42 -12.13 6.47 8.95
C GLU A 42 -11.38 7.68 8.40
N CYS A 43 -10.12 7.85 8.79
CA CYS A 43 -9.26 8.90 8.26
C CYS A 43 -9.10 8.81 6.73
N ALA A 44 -9.02 7.61 6.18
CA ALA A 44 -8.99 7.42 4.73
C ALA A 44 -10.34 7.72 4.10
N ALA A 45 -11.42 7.21 4.68
CA ALA A 45 -12.77 7.30 4.14
C ALA A 45 -13.25 8.75 3.97
N VAL A 46 -12.99 9.61 4.96
CA VAL A 46 -13.42 11.02 4.91
C VAL A 46 -12.66 11.85 3.86
N GLN A 47 -11.55 11.36 3.34
CA GLN A 47 -10.77 12.01 2.28
C GLN A 47 -11.24 11.61 0.88
N ILE A 48 -12.09 10.59 0.75
CA ILE A 48 -12.66 10.20 -0.54
C ILE A 48 -13.77 11.21 -0.88
N PRO A 49 -13.66 11.92 -2.02
CA PRO A 49 -14.67 12.91 -2.41
C PRO A 49 -16.05 12.26 -2.55
N PRO A 50 -17.13 12.96 -2.13
CA PRO A 50 -18.48 12.50 -2.38
C PRO A 50 -18.82 12.59 -3.88
N GLY A 51 -19.82 11.83 -4.31
CA GLY A 51 -20.32 11.82 -5.69
C GLY A 51 -19.97 10.56 -6.42
N ASP A 52 -19.36 10.67 -7.60
CA ASP A 52 -19.02 9.53 -8.46
C ASP A 52 -18.01 8.61 -7.78
N PRO A 53 -18.32 7.31 -7.59
CA PRO A 53 -17.42 6.39 -6.89
C PRO A 53 -16.06 6.29 -7.58
N PRO A 54 -14.93 6.45 -6.86
CA PRO A 54 -13.62 6.43 -7.46
C PRO A 54 -13.12 4.99 -7.74
N ILE A 55 -12.04 4.91 -8.53
CA ILE A 55 -11.17 3.76 -8.53
C ILE A 55 -10.19 3.92 -7.38
N VAL A 56 -10.15 2.95 -6.48
CA VAL A 56 -9.26 2.97 -5.32
C VAL A 56 -8.01 2.17 -5.61
N ILE A 57 -6.85 2.83 -5.62
CA ILE A 57 -5.53 2.20 -5.72
C ILE A 57 -4.89 2.22 -4.34
N ALA A 58 -4.59 1.05 -3.78
CA ALA A 58 -4.11 0.90 -2.41
C ALA A 58 -2.79 0.12 -2.36
N GLU A 59 -1.72 0.80 -1.92
CA GLU A 59 -0.37 0.26 -1.82
C GLU A 59 -0.08 -0.24 -0.41
N SER A 60 0.50 -1.45 -0.30
CA SER A 60 1.09 -1.98 0.94
C SER A 60 0.13 -1.88 2.15
N PHE A 61 0.45 -1.10 3.16
CA PHE A 61 -0.36 -0.86 4.38
C PHE A 61 -1.79 -0.40 4.07
N SER A 62 -2.00 0.35 3.00
CA SER A 62 -3.33 0.82 2.63
C SER A 62 -4.23 -0.26 2.01
N GLY A 63 -3.71 -1.42 1.61
CA GLY A 63 -4.54 -2.51 1.10
C GLY A 63 -5.57 -2.99 2.11
N PRO A 64 -5.20 -3.41 3.33
CA PRO A 64 -6.15 -3.75 4.39
C PRO A 64 -7.11 -2.60 4.72
N VAL A 65 -6.64 -1.34 4.71
CA VAL A 65 -7.48 -0.16 4.94
C VAL A 65 -8.59 -0.08 3.87
N ALA A 66 -8.22 -0.18 2.59
CA ALA A 66 -9.15 -0.16 1.47
C ALA A 66 -10.11 -1.36 1.48
N ILE A 67 -9.62 -2.57 1.80
CA ILE A 67 -10.43 -3.77 1.93
C ILE A 67 -11.52 -3.56 2.99
N LYS A 68 -11.16 -3.07 4.20
CA LYS A 68 -12.14 -2.81 5.24
C LYS A 68 -13.08 -1.67 4.87
N MET A 69 -12.56 -0.57 4.36
CA MET A 69 -13.32 0.61 3.98
C MET A 69 -14.41 0.31 2.95
N ILE A 70 -14.08 -0.48 1.91
CA ILE A 70 -15.01 -0.87 0.84
C ILE A 70 -15.90 -2.03 1.31
N GLY A 71 -15.30 -3.07 1.91
CA GLY A 71 -16.04 -4.25 2.36
C GLY A 71 -17.07 -3.97 3.46
N SER A 72 -16.88 -2.94 4.29
CA SER A 72 -17.85 -2.46 5.27
C SER A 72 -18.96 -1.57 4.68
N GLY A 73 -18.83 -1.17 3.41
CA GLY A 73 -19.74 -0.21 2.78
C GLY A 73 -19.48 1.24 3.19
N ARG A 74 -18.41 1.53 3.93
CA ARG A 74 -18.08 2.90 4.37
C ARG A 74 -17.79 3.83 3.19
N VAL A 75 -17.22 3.28 2.10
CA VAL A 75 -16.98 3.98 0.84
C VAL A 75 -17.44 3.09 -0.32
N LYS A 76 -18.13 3.69 -1.27
CA LYS A 76 -18.42 3.07 -2.57
C LYS A 76 -17.26 3.33 -3.51
N ALA A 77 -16.86 2.32 -4.28
CA ALA A 77 -15.83 2.43 -5.31
C ALA A 77 -16.27 1.72 -6.59
N LYS A 78 -15.78 2.16 -7.75
CA LYS A 78 -16.01 1.48 -9.05
C LYS A 78 -15.13 0.25 -9.18
N ALA A 79 -13.90 0.33 -8.72
CA ALA A 79 -12.93 -0.76 -8.74
C ALA A 79 -11.92 -0.62 -7.59
N LEU A 80 -11.29 -1.74 -7.23
CA LEU A 80 -10.20 -1.79 -6.25
C LEU A 80 -8.94 -2.38 -6.88
N VAL A 81 -7.85 -1.63 -6.84
CA VAL A 81 -6.51 -2.07 -7.25
C VAL A 81 -5.63 -2.19 -6.02
N LEU A 82 -5.19 -3.39 -5.72
CA LEU A 82 -4.31 -3.73 -4.61
C LEU A 82 -2.87 -3.87 -5.13
N CYS A 83 -1.92 -3.11 -4.57
CA CYS A 83 -0.54 -3.11 -5.03
C CYS A 83 0.39 -3.59 -3.91
N ALA A 84 1.11 -4.70 -4.12
CA ALA A 84 2.11 -5.24 -3.20
C ALA A 84 1.63 -5.24 -1.73
N THR A 85 0.47 -5.84 -1.45
CA THR A 85 -0.24 -5.72 -0.18
C THR A 85 -0.72 -7.05 0.39
N PHE A 86 -1.48 -7.02 1.47
CA PHE A 86 -1.93 -8.17 2.25
C PHE A 86 -3.32 -7.91 2.84
N ALA A 87 -4.04 -8.97 3.22
CA ALA A 87 -5.28 -8.87 4.01
C ALA A 87 -5.07 -9.30 5.47
N LYS A 88 -3.99 -9.99 5.75
CA LYS A 88 -3.56 -10.46 7.07
C LYS A 88 -2.07 -10.22 7.23
N SER A 89 -1.57 -10.12 8.46
CA SER A 89 -0.15 -9.89 8.72
C SER A 89 0.75 -10.73 7.80
N PRO A 90 1.61 -10.09 6.98
CA PRO A 90 2.36 -10.81 5.94
C PRO A 90 3.50 -11.68 6.52
N ARG A 91 4.04 -11.32 7.68
CA ARG A 91 5.16 -12.01 8.33
C ARG A 91 5.04 -11.97 9.86
N PRO A 92 4.03 -12.63 10.45
CA PRO A 92 3.73 -12.48 11.88
C PRO A 92 4.91 -12.88 12.79
N VAL A 93 5.67 -13.90 12.41
CA VAL A 93 6.83 -14.36 13.20
C VAL A 93 7.97 -13.35 13.14
N VAL A 94 8.33 -12.87 11.95
CA VAL A 94 9.42 -11.91 11.76
C VAL A 94 9.13 -10.61 12.53
N TRP A 95 7.91 -10.08 12.40
CA TRP A 95 7.51 -8.87 13.10
C TRP A 95 7.46 -9.05 14.61
N ARG A 96 7.06 -10.25 15.10
CA ARG A 96 7.08 -10.58 16.52
C ARG A 96 8.50 -10.57 17.08
N VAL A 97 9.45 -11.21 16.39
CA VAL A 97 10.87 -11.22 16.78
C VAL A 97 11.46 -9.80 16.74
N MET A 98 11.18 -9.02 15.70
CA MET A 98 11.66 -7.63 15.59
C MET A 98 11.13 -6.75 16.73
N ARG A 99 9.91 -6.98 17.21
CA ARG A 99 9.35 -6.29 18.37
C ARG A 99 10.12 -6.60 19.65
N PHE A 100 10.51 -7.87 19.89
CA PHE A 100 11.29 -8.27 21.05
C PHE A 100 12.70 -7.67 21.03
N LEU A 101 13.31 -7.57 19.87
CA LEU A 101 14.66 -7.00 19.71
C LEU A 101 14.69 -5.47 19.82
N ARG A 102 13.55 -4.82 20.14
CA ARG A 102 13.43 -3.35 20.24
C ARG A 102 14.15 -2.62 19.10
N LEU A 103 14.03 -3.11 17.87
CA LEU A 103 14.73 -2.55 16.72
C LEU A 103 14.10 -1.20 16.26
N PRO A 104 14.36 -0.08 16.97
CA PRO A 104 14.12 1.25 16.40
C PRO A 104 15.09 1.54 15.25
N LEU A 105 16.08 0.65 15.03
CA LEU A 105 17.18 0.84 14.07
C LEU A 105 16.72 0.81 12.60
N LEU A 106 15.58 0.21 12.29
CA LEU A 106 15.10 0.06 10.91
C LEU A 106 14.38 1.30 10.36
N ILE A 107 14.26 2.35 11.17
CA ILE A 107 13.47 3.55 10.82
C ILE A 107 14.30 4.81 11.08
N LYS A 108 15.60 4.77 10.78
CA LYS A 108 16.45 5.97 10.87
C LYS A 108 16.48 6.72 9.53
N PRO A 109 16.52 8.07 9.56
CA PRO A 109 16.64 8.89 8.34
C PRO A 109 17.90 8.57 7.53
N GLU A 110 18.95 8.13 8.21
CA GLU A 110 20.30 7.91 7.68
C GLU A 110 20.61 6.43 7.49
N MET A 111 19.63 5.66 7.02
CA MET A 111 19.90 4.24 6.76
C MET A 111 20.92 4.06 5.65
N PRO A 112 21.93 3.20 5.86
CA PRO A 112 22.95 2.92 4.85
C PRO A 112 22.29 2.38 3.55
N LYS A 113 22.86 2.75 2.38
CA LYS A 113 22.39 2.25 1.07
C LYS A 113 22.28 0.71 1.04
N ARG A 114 23.17 0.00 1.74
CA ARG A 114 23.12 -1.48 1.89
C ARG A 114 21.82 -2.00 2.48
N PHE A 115 21.19 -1.27 3.40
CA PHE A 115 19.91 -1.66 3.97
C PHE A 115 18.78 -1.54 2.94
N PHE A 116 18.73 -0.42 2.23
CA PHE A 116 17.79 -0.24 1.12
C PHE A 116 17.98 -1.32 0.05
N LYS A 117 19.22 -1.75 -0.21
CA LYS A 117 19.53 -2.82 -1.16
C LYS A 117 18.97 -4.17 -0.72
N VAL A 118 18.94 -4.46 0.58
CA VAL A 118 18.32 -5.66 1.13
C VAL A 118 16.80 -5.64 0.95
N VAL A 119 16.17 -4.47 1.10
CA VAL A 119 14.69 -4.34 1.08
C VAL A 119 14.17 -4.14 -0.34
N ILE A 120 14.82 -3.28 -1.13
CA ILE A 120 14.37 -2.86 -2.47
C ILE A 120 15.03 -3.68 -3.57
N GLY A 121 16.35 -3.91 -3.47
CA GLY A 121 17.13 -4.70 -4.43
C GLY A 121 17.51 -3.99 -5.72
N ASP A 122 16.92 -2.84 -6.04
CA ASP A 122 17.14 -2.04 -7.24
C ASP A 122 17.87 -0.73 -6.89
N ASP A 123 19.11 -0.58 -7.36
CA ASP A 123 19.93 0.60 -7.05
C ASP A 123 19.37 1.90 -7.67
N LYS A 124 18.78 1.84 -8.87
CA LYS A 124 18.19 3.01 -9.53
C LYS A 124 16.95 3.51 -8.79
N LEU A 125 16.11 2.57 -8.34
CA LEU A 125 14.93 2.88 -7.54
C LEU A 125 15.33 3.43 -6.17
N ILE A 126 16.37 2.87 -5.54
CA ILE A 126 16.91 3.37 -4.27
C ILE A 126 17.31 4.84 -4.39
N ASP A 127 18.03 5.21 -5.44
CA ASP A 127 18.50 6.58 -5.65
C ASP A 127 17.30 7.56 -5.83
N LYS A 128 16.17 7.12 -6.42
CA LYS A 128 14.93 7.90 -6.52
C LYS A 128 14.19 7.99 -5.18
N LEU A 129 14.11 6.89 -4.42
CA LEU A 129 13.35 6.83 -3.18
C LEU A 129 14.08 7.45 -1.98
N LYS A 130 15.41 7.44 -1.96
CA LYS A 130 16.20 7.94 -0.83
C LYS A 130 15.93 9.41 -0.47
N PRO A 131 15.83 10.37 -1.43
CA PRO A 131 15.43 11.74 -1.12
C PRO A 131 14.03 11.84 -0.53
N LEU A 132 13.08 11.03 -1.03
CA LEU A 132 11.71 10.98 -0.51
C LEU A 132 11.67 10.39 0.89
N TRP A 133 12.46 9.36 1.16
CA TRP A 133 12.63 8.77 2.48
C TRP A 133 13.11 9.80 3.52
N LYS A 134 14.08 10.64 3.16
CA LYS A 134 14.52 11.73 4.02
C LYS A 134 13.38 12.71 4.33
N LYS A 135 12.58 13.08 3.32
CA LYS A 135 11.39 13.94 3.51
C LYS A 135 10.33 13.27 4.39
N VAL A 136 10.09 11.97 4.22
CA VAL A 136 9.17 11.19 5.08
C VAL A 136 9.60 11.26 6.53
N HIS A 137 10.88 11.01 6.82
CA HIS A 137 11.40 11.03 8.18
C HIS A 137 11.40 12.42 8.83
N ALA A 138 11.50 13.47 8.04
CA ALA A 138 11.32 14.84 8.53
C ALA A 138 9.87 15.14 8.95
N GLN A 139 8.89 14.45 8.37
CA GLN A 139 7.47 14.66 8.62
C GLN A 139 6.86 13.66 9.60
N VAL A 140 7.28 12.38 9.54
CA VAL A 140 6.66 11.29 10.29
C VAL A 140 7.59 10.81 11.41
N PRO A 141 7.27 11.09 12.67
CA PRO A 141 8.06 10.62 13.81
C PRO A 141 8.19 9.09 13.84
N ALA A 142 9.34 8.59 14.29
CA ALA A 142 9.61 7.16 14.39
C ALA A 142 8.55 6.40 15.21
N ARG A 143 8.00 7.01 16.25
CA ARG A 143 6.92 6.43 17.06
C ARG A 143 5.66 6.11 16.25
N VAL A 144 5.33 6.93 15.25
CA VAL A 144 4.17 6.72 14.38
C VAL A 144 4.42 5.55 13.43
N MET A 145 5.62 5.47 12.86
CA MET A 145 6.03 4.33 12.02
C MET A 145 6.01 3.01 12.80
N GLN A 146 6.55 3.02 14.04
CA GLN A 146 6.52 1.85 14.93
C GLN A 146 5.09 1.43 15.29
N HIS A 147 4.20 2.39 15.53
CA HIS A 147 2.80 2.13 15.79
C HIS A 147 2.10 1.48 14.59
N ARG A 148 2.33 1.99 13.38
CA ARG A 148 1.78 1.39 12.15
C ARG A 148 2.34 -0.01 11.88
N LEU A 149 3.62 -0.26 12.19
CA LEU A 149 4.19 -1.62 12.17
C LEU A 149 3.49 -2.56 13.17
N LYS A 150 3.11 -2.07 14.35
CA LYS A 150 2.32 -2.84 15.30
C LYS A 150 0.96 -3.21 14.72
N ILE A 151 0.27 -2.26 14.09
CA ILE A 151 -0.99 -2.51 13.40
C ILE A 151 -0.82 -3.58 12.32
N ILE A 152 0.21 -3.49 11.46
CA ILE A 152 0.50 -4.50 10.42
C ILE A 152 0.65 -5.90 11.01
N ASN A 153 1.21 -6.01 12.20
CA ASN A 153 1.40 -7.30 12.87
C ASN A 153 0.10 -7.93 13.39
N GLU A 154 -0.87 -7.12 13.74
CA GLU A 154 -2.13 -7.53 14.38
C GLU A 154 -3.31 -7.58 13.38
N ILE A 155 -3.13 -7.05 12.17
CA ILE A 155 -4.21 -6.87 11.19
C ILE A 155 -4.71 -8.19 10.63
N ASP A 156 -6.02 -8.35 10.55
CA ASP A 156 -6.73 -9.36 9.77
C ASP A 156 -8.07 -8.78 9.28
N VAL A 157 -8.17 -8.58 7.97
CA VAL A 157 -9.36 -8.05 7.30
C VAL A 157 -10.03 -9.09 6.39
N THR A 158 -9.72 -10.37 6.58
CA THR A 158 -10.19 -11.48 5.76
C THR A 158 -11.70 -11.50 5.62
N THR A 159 -12.44 -11.22 6.73
CA THR A 159 -13.89 -11.22 6.76
C THR A 159 -14.54 -10.19 5.84
N TRP A 160 -13.82 -9.14 5.49
CA TRP A 160 -14.31 -8.08 4.60
C TRP A 160 -14.12 -8.41 3.12
N LEU A 161 -13.20 -9.32 2.77
CA LEU A 161 -12.95 -9.70 1.36
C LEU A 161 -14.20 -10.26 0.68
N ALA A 162 -14.92 -11.15 1.34
CA ALA A 162 -16.14 -11.76 0.78
C ALA A 162 -17.29 -10.76 0.54
N LYS A 163 -17.21 -9.58 1.18
CA LYS A 163 -18.22 -8.51 1.04
C LYS A 163 -17.93 -7.58 -0.14
N ILE A 164 -16.73 -7.61 -0.72
CA ILE A 164 -16.36 -6.80 -1.88
C ILE A 164 -16.97 -7.44 -3.13
N LYS A 165 -17.79 -6.68 -3.86
CA LYS A 165 -18.49 -7.15 -5.08
C LYS A 165 -18.04 -6.40 -6.33
N ILE A 166 -17.23 -5.36 -6.19
CA ILE A 166 -16.70 -4.56 -7.29
C ILE A 166 -15.51 -5.27 -7.96
N PRO A 167 -15.17 -4.93 -9.22
CA PRO A 167 -13.98 -5.43 -9.89
C PRO A 167 -12.71 -5.20 -9.06
N CYS A 168 -11.86 -6.24 -8.94
CA CYS A 168 -10.64 -6.18 -8.15
C CYS A 168 -9.43 -6.70 -8.93
N ARG A 169 -8.34 -5.91 -8.93
CA ARG A 169 -7.05 -6.26 -9.51
C ARG A 169 -5.97 -6.23 -8.43
N TYR A 170 -5.07 -7.20 -8.46
CA TYR A 170 -3.87 -7.20 -7.63
C TYR A 170 -2.63 -7.08 -8.52
N LEU A 171 -1.83 -6.04 -8.30
CA LEU A 171 -0.50 -5.88 -8.90
C LEU A 171 0.53 -6.52 -7.97
N GLN A 172 1.07 -7.66 -8.39
CA GLN A 172 2.00 -8.47 -7.61
C GLN A 172 3.43 -8.21 -8.04
N ALA A 173 4.23 -7.70 -7.14
CA ALA A 173 5.67 -7.60 -7.29
C ALA A 173 6.30 -8.98 -7.00
N ILE A 174 6.97 -9.61 -7.97
CA ILE A 174 7.53 -10.96 -7.78
C ILE A 174 8.81 -10.96 -6.93
N ASN A 175 9.54 -9.84 -6.89
CA ASN A 175 10.75 -9.67 -6.08
C ASN A 175 10.48 -8.95 -4.76
N ASP A 176 9.22 -8.93 -4.30
CA ASP A 176 8.84 -8.29 -3.05
C ASP A 176 9.44 -9.03 -1.84
N ARG A 177 10.32 -8.34 -1.12
CA ARG A 177 10.97 -8.86 0.09
C ARG A 177 10.25 -8.53 1.38
N LEU A 178 9.24 -7.63 1.31
CA LEU A 178 8.44 -7.20 2.45
C LEU A 178 7.13 -7.97 2.54
N VAL A 179 6.40 -8.09 1.43
CA VAL A 179 5.12 -8.77 1.33
C VAL A 179 5.29 -10.04 0.46
N PRO A 180 5.26 -11.23 1.06
CA PRO A 180 5.40 -12.48 0.31
C PRO A 180 4.32 -12.65 -0.75
N SER A 181 4.67 -13.30 -1.86
CA SER A 181 3.74 -13.62 -2.97
C SER A 181 2.51 -14.42 -2.52
N SER A 182 2.64 -15.19 -1.44
CA SER A 182 1.53 -15.92 -0.80
C SER A 182 0.38 -15.01 -0.34
N CYS A 183 0.64 -13.72 -0.06
CA CYS A 183 -0.41 -12.76 0.32
C CYS A 183 -1.42 -12.53 -0.80
N ALA A 184 -0.98 -12.44 -2.06
CA ALA A 184 -1.87 -12.34 -3.22
C ALA A 184 -2.74 -13.60 -3.36
N GLY A 185 -2.14 -14.78 -3.22
CA GLY A 185 -2.86 -16.06 -3.22
C GLY A 185 -3.86 -16.17 -2.08
N TYR A 186 -3.50 -15.69 -0.88
CA TYR A 186 -4.41 -15.64 0.25
C TYR A 186 -5.63 -14.76 -0.02
N ILE A 187 -5.43 -13.55 -0.56
CA ILE A 187 -6.55 -12.66 -0.92
C ILE A 187 -7.41 -13.31 -2.01
N LYS A 188 -6.81 -13.90 -3.05
CA LYS A 188 -7.52 -14.59 -4.14
C LYS A 188 -8.40 -15.72 -3.63
N LYS A 189 -7.96 -16.48 -2.62
CA LYS A 189 -8.75 -17.55 -1.99
C LYS A 189 -10.05 -17.01 -1.36
N HIS A 190 -10.06 -15.79 -0.83
CA HIS A 190 -11.20 -15.18 -0.13
C HIS A 190 -11.96 -14.17 -0.98
N LEU A 191 -11.43 -13.82 -2.16
CA LEU A 191 -12.00 -12.90 -3.13
C LEU A 191 -11.86 -13.51 -4.52
N ALA A 192 -12.77 -14.46 -4.85
CA ALA A 192 -12.63 -15.33 -6.01
C ALA A 192 -12.53 -14.61 -7.36
N HIS A 193 -13.14 -13.43 -7.50
CA HIS A 193 -13.07 -12.61 -8.71
C HIS A 193 -11.85 -11.67 -8.78
N LEU A 194 -10.93 -11.72 -7.79
CA LEU A 194 -9.66 -10.97 -7.86
C LEU A 194 -8.84 -11.46 -9.05
N GLU A 195 -8.35 -10.56 -9.86
CA GLU A 195 -7.39 -10.85 -10.92
C GLU A 195 -5.99 -10.44 -10.49
N ILE A 196 -4.99 -11.28 -10.77
CA ILE A 196 -3.60 -11.02 -10.36
C ILE A 196 -2.75 -10.79 -11.60
N LYS A 197 -2.10 -9.63 -11.67
CA LYS A 197 -1.06 -9.31 -12.65
C LYS A 197 0.29 -9.29 -11.94
N ARG A 198 1.28 -9.98 -12.52
CA ARG A 198 2.64 -10.06 -11.96
C ARG A 198 3.59 -9.13 -12.70
N PHE A 199 4.48 -8.50 -11.94
CA PHE A 199 5.52 -7.62 -12.44
C PHE A 199 6.86 -8.05 -11.87
N ASP A 200 7.89 -7.99 -12.69
CA ASP A 200 9.28 -8.18 -12.27
C ASP A 200 9.77 -6.89 -11.58
N ALA A 201 9.31 -6.71 -10.36
CA ALA A 201 9.53 -5.50 -9.59
C ALA A 201 9.68 -5.80 -8.09
N PRO A 202 10.33 -4.89 -7.32
CA PRO A 202 10.36 -4.95 -5.87
C PRO A 202 9.05 -4.44 -5.24
N HIS A 203 9.01 -4.36 -3.89
CA HIS A 203 7.84 -3.92 -3.12
C HIS A 203 7.20 -2.61 -3.62
N PHE A 204 8.01 -1.63 -4.00
CA PHE A 204 7.57 -0.33 -4.51
C PHE A 204 7.22 -0.41 -6.01
N ILE A 205 6.28 -1.28 -6.34
CA ILE A 205 5.93 -1.64 -7.73
C ILE A 205 5.46 -0.44 -8.55
N LEU A 206 4.64 0.44 -7.97
CA LEU A 206 4.13 1.64 -8.64
C LEU A 206 5.25 2.63 -8.95
N GLN A 207 6.28 2.70 -8.10
CA GLN A 207 7.42 3.60 -8.27
C GLN A 207 8.51 3.00 -9.16
N ALA A 208 8.62 1.67 -9.20
CA ALA A 208 9.56 0.95 -10.04
C ALA A 208 9.10 0.94 -11.51
N GLU A 209 7.82 0.61 -11.72
CA GLU A 209 7.21 0.39 -13.04
C GLU A 209 5.94 1.24 -13.20
N PRO A 210 6.01 2.58 -13.07
CA PRO A 210 4.82 3.43 -13.03
C PRO A 210 4.00 3.33 -14.31
N GLN A 211 4.63 3.41 -15.46
CA GLN A 211 3.94 3.36 -16.75
C GLN A 211 3.24 2.01 -16.95
N ALA A 212 3.96 0.90 -16.79
CA ALA A 212 3.40 -0.44 -17.00
C ALA A 212 2.28 -0.75 -16.00
N CYS A 213 2.38 -0.28 -14.75
CA CYS A 213 1.33 -0.43 -13.76
C CYS A 213 0.07 0.37 -14.12
N LEU A 214 0.23 1.60 -14.59
CA LEU A 214 -0.91 2.45 -14.96
C LEU A 214 -1.58 1.97 -16.23
N GLU A 215 -0.83 1.52 -17.24
CA GLU A 215 -1.38 0.88 -18.45
C GLU A 215 -2.20 -0.37 -18.09
N GLU A 216 -1.70 -1.22 -17.18
CA GLU A 216 -2.43 -2.39 -16.72
C GLU A 216 -3.72 -2.01 -15.95
N ILE A 217 -3.67 -0.96 -15.14
CA ILE A 217 -4.85 -0.43 -14.44
C ILE A 217 -5.87 0.10 -15.45
N GLU A 218 -5.42 0.83 -16.47
CA GLU A 218 -6.30 1.38 -17.52
C GLU A 218 -6.98 0.28 -18.31
N VAL A 219 -6.23 -0.75 -18.73
CA VAL A 219 -6.78 -1.93 -19.44
C VAL A 219 -7.82 -2.63 -18.57
N PHE A 220 -7.52 -2.82 -17.28
CA PHE A 220 -8.44 -3.44 -16.34
C PHE A 220 -9.75 -2.66 -16.19
N ILE A 221 -9.66 -1.33 -16.13
CA ILE A 221 -10.82 -0.45 -15.97
C ILE A 221 -11.67 -0.45 -17.25
N LYS A 222 -11.06 -0.23 -18.42
CA LYS A 222 -11.76 -0.21 -19.72
C LYS A 222 -12.55 -1.50 -20.02
N GLY A 223 -12.07 -2.62 -19.50
CA GLY A 223 -12.74 -3.91 -19.68
C GLY A 223 -13.88 -4.20 -18.69
N ARG A 224 -14.13 -3.32 -17.70
CA ARG A 224 -15.00 -3.63 -16.56
C ARG A 224 -15.93 -2.51 -16.10
N ILE A 225 -15.72 -1.29 -16.54
CA ILE A 225 -16.48 -0.10 -16.10
C ILE A 225 -17.04 0.66 -17.30
#